data_f623b1ed63b8662915e492b986b3337b
#
_entry.id   f623b1ed63b8662915e492b986b3337b
#
_cell.length_a   1.000
_cell.length_b   1.000
_cell.length_c   1.000
_cell.angle_alpha   90.00
_cell.angle_beta   90.00
_cell.angle_gamma   90.00
#
_symmetry.space_group_name_H-M   'P 1'
#
loop_
_entity.id
_entity.type
_entity.pdbx_description
1 polymer ?
#
loop_
_entity_poly.entity_id
_entity_poly.type
_entity_poly.pdbx_seq_one_letter_code
_entity_poly.pdbx_strand_id
1 'polypeptide(L)' 'RSSQGAWHVSYTENELCVLTEGRVRISDDHGRSWTFGPGDCFVMPAGFRGLWEVLEPARKFYAIFEPEAAV' A
#
# COMPACT_ATOMS: atom_id res chain seq x y z
N ARG A 1 -2.22 -6.58 12.07
CA ARG A 1 -0.87 -7.03 11.77
C ARG A 1 -0.89 -8.09 10.69
N SER A 2 -0.10 -7.87 9.64
CA SER A 2 -0.02 -8.80 8.52
C SER A 2 1.18 -9.71 8.65
N SER A 3 0.96 -11.01 8.42
CA SER A 3 2.03 -11.99 8.29
C SER A 3 2.60 -11.92 6.88
N GLN A 4 3.70 -12.62 6.65
CA GLN A 4 4.27 -12.70 5.31
C GLN A 4 3.28 -13.37 4.35
N GLY A 5 3.24 -12.87 3.14
CA GLY A 5 2.34 -13.36 2.11
C GLY A 5 2.26 -12.37 0.98
N ALA A 6 1.50 -12.73 -0.04
CA ALA A 6 1.32 -11.87 -1.20
C ALA A 6 -0.11 -12.04 -1.71
N TRP A 7 -0.70 -10.93 -2.17
CA TRP A 7 -2.03 -10.96 -2.75
C TRP A 7 -2.22 -9.79 -3.72
N HIS A 8 -3.16 -9.96 -4.63
CA HIS A 8 -3.49 -8.91 -5.58
C HIS A 8 -4.39 -7.87 -4.92
N VAL A 9 -4.17 -6.62 -5.27
CA VAL A 9 -4.96 -5.51 -4.76
C VAL A 9 -5.49 -4.65 -5.89
N SER A 10 -6.63 -4.03 -5.65
CA SER A 10 -7.25 -3.10 -6.58
C SER A 10 -7.90 -2.01 -5.74
N TYR A 11 -7.54 -0.77 -6.01
CA TYR A 11 -8.01 0.36 -5.21
C TYR A 11 -9.02 1.18 -5.99
N THR A 12 -10.16 1.45 -5.38
CA THR A 12 -11.20 2.30 -5.96
C THR A 12 -11.18 3.70 -5.37
N GLU A 13 -10.47 3.86 -4.26
CA GLU A 13 -10.33 5.15 -3.57
C GLU A 13 -8.86 5.34 -3.24
N ASN A 14 -8.46 6.59 -2.96
CA ASN A 14 -7.11 6.85 -2.50
C ASN A 14 -6.96 6.35 -1.07
N GLU A 15 -5.82 5.76 -0.77
CA GLU A 15 -5.54 5.28 0.57
C GLU A 15 -4.15 5.78 0.98
N LEU A 16 -4.10 6.54 2.08
CA LEU A 16 -2.83 6.95 2.68
C LEU A 16 -2.40 5.85 3.62
N CYS A 17 -1.17 5.37 3.46
CA CYS A 17 -0.61 4.32 4.29
C CYS A 17 0.63 4.82 5.00
N VAL A 18 0.74 4.50 6.30
CA VAL A 18 1.93 4.77 7.09
C VAL A 18 2.37 3.45 7.69
N LEU A 19 3.55 2.99 7.31
CA LEU A 19 4.08 1.72 7.80
C LEU A 19 4.82 1.97 9.10
N THR A 20 4.46 1.24 10.15
CA THR A 20 5.08 1.40 11.47
C THR A 20 6.00 0.24 11.83
N GLU A 21 5.75 -0.95 11.26
CA GLU A 21 6.59 -2.13 11.48
C GLU A 21 6.65 -2.92 10.19
N GLY A 22 7.75 -3.65 10.01
CA GLY A 22 7.88 -4.61 8.94
C GLY A 22 8.29 -4.00 7.62
N ARG A 23 8.12 -4.78 6.56
CA ARG A 23 8.51 -4.36 5.22
C ARG A 23 7.54 -4.93 4.21
N VAL A 24 7.17 -4.12 3.24
CA VAL A 24 6.28 -4.55 2.15
C VAL A 24 6.87 -4.13 0.82
N ARG A 25 6.54 -4.90 -0.22
CA ARG A 25 6.86 -4.52 -1.59
C ARG A 25 5.56 -4.48 -2.38
N ILE A 26 5.37 -3.40 -3.09
CA ILE A 26 4.17 -3.19 -3.90
C ILE A 26 4.62 -3.13 -5.36
N SER A 27 4.00 -3.93 -6.21
CA SER A 27 4.32 -3.96 -7.63
C SER A 27 3.07 -3.62 -8.42
N ASP A 28 3.24 -2.90 -9.54
CA ASP A 28 2.11 -2.61 -10.42
C ASP A 28 2.06 -3.61 -11.57
N ASP A 29 1.07 -3.46 -12.45
CA ASP A 29 0.89 -4.36 -13.60
C ASP A 29 1.89 -4.09 -14.72
N HIS A 30 2.73 -3.07 -14.57
CA HIS A 30 3.69 -2.66 -15.60
C HIS A 30 5.13 -3.01 -15.22
N GLY A 31 5.32 -3.84 -14.19
CA GLY A 31 6.64 -4.30 -13.79
C GLY A 31 7.40 -3.36 -12.87
N ARG A 32 6.77 -2.28 -12.42
CA ARG A 32 7.40 -1.39 -11.44
C ARG A 32 7.10 -1.86 -10.04
N SER A 33 8.04 -1.65 -9.13
CA SER A 33 7.84 -2.02 -7.74
C SER A 33 8.46 -1.00 -6.80
N TRP A 34 7.93 -0.95 -5.60
CA TRP A 34 8.39 -0.06 -4.54
C TRP A 34 8.45 -0.85 -3.25
N THR A 35 9.49 -0.62 -2.44
CA THR A 35 9.64 -1.27 -1.15
C THR A 35 9.56 -0.23 -0.07
N PHE A 36 8.77 -0.51 0.97
CA PHE A 36 8.55 0.41 2.09
C PHE A 36 8.89 -0.29 3.39
N GLY A 37 9.38 0.48 4.35
CA GLY A 37 9.73 0.02 5.68
C GLY A 37 9.19 0.93 6.76
N PRO A 38 9.57 0.71 8.03
CA PRO A 38 9.05 1.51 9.15
C PRO A 38 9.33 3.00 8.96
N GLY A 39 8.31 3.81 9.18
CA GLY A 39 8.39 5.24 9.02
C GLY A 39 8.05 5.76 7.64
N ASP A 40 7.86 4.88 6.67
CA ASP A 40 7.50 5.30 5.32
C ASP A 40 6.01 5.61 5.24
N CYS A 41 5.72 6.63 4.44
CA CYS A 41 4.37 7.13 4.25
C CYS A 41 4.15 7.20 2.74
N PHE A 42 3.05 6.62 2.26
CA PHE A 42 2.80 6.59 0.82
C PHE A 42 1.31 6.54 0.55
N VAL A 43 0.94 6.88 -0.68
CA VAL A 43 -0.44 6.88 -1.11
C VAL A 43 -0.65 5.83 -2.17
N MET A 44 -1.67 4.99 -1.96
CA MET A 44 -2.16 4.07 -2.99
C MET A 44 -3.27 4.81 -3.72
N PRO A 45 -3.04 5.23 -4.95
CA PRO A 45 -4.03 6.03 -5.66
C PRO A 45 -5.21 5.20 -6.14
N ALA A 46 -6.36 5.84 -6.27
CA ALA A 46 -7.53 5.21 -6.86
C ALA A 46 -7.17 4.72 -8.28
N GLY A 47 -7.61 3.52 -8.62
CA GLY A 47 -7.29 2.91 -9.91
C GLY A 47 -6.02 2.08 -9.91
N PHE A 48 -5.25 2.10 -8.83
CA PHE A 48 -4.05 1.26 -8.74
C PHE A 48 -4.45 -0.21 -8.69
N ARG A 49 -3.73 -1.02 -9.45
CA ARG A 49 -3.88 -2.48 -9.44
C ARG A 49 -2.50 -3.11 -9.46
N GLY A 50 -2.33 -4.14 -8.66
CA GLY A 50 -1.03 -4.79 -8.61
C GLY A 50 -0.94 -5.84 -7.52
N LEU A 51 0.29 -6.09 -7.07
CA LEU A 51 0.59 -7.11 -6.08
C LEU A 51 1.17 -6.45 -4.85
N TRP A 52 0.64 -6.84 -3.70
CA TRP A 52 1.13 -6.43 -2.39
C TRP A 52 1.83 -7.63 -1.76
N GLU A 53 3.11 -7.48 -1.43
CA GLU A 53 3.88 -8.55 -0.80
C GLU A 53 4.35 -8.10 0.57
N VAL A 54 4.08 -8.89 1.58
CA VAL A 54 4.58 -8.63 2.93
C VAL A 54 5.88 -9.40 3.10
N LEU A 55 7.00 -8.69 3.09
CA LEU A 55 8.34 -9.28 3.18
C LEU A 55 8.71 -9.60 4.62
N GLU A 56 8.26 -8.77 5.55
CA GLU A 56 8.42 -8.95 7.00
C GLU A 56 7.10 -8.58 7.64
N PRO A 57 6.70 -9.26 8.72
CA PRO A 57 5.41 -8.97 9.35
C PRO A 57 5.22 -7.48 9.57
N ALA A 58 4.12 -6.95 9.06
CA ALA A 58 3.93 -5.52 8.93
C ALA A 58 2.73 -5.02 9.72
N ARG A 59 2.85 -3.78 10.19
CA ARG A 59 1.75 -3.05 10.82
C ARG A 59 1.67 -1.68 10.18
N LYS A 60 0.47 -1.24 9.85
CA LYS A 60 0.28 0.06 9.22
C LYS A 60 -0.93 0.78 9.79
N PHE A 61 -0.90 2.10 9.68
CA PHE A 61 -2.07 2.95 9.77
C PHE A 61 -2.48 3.35 8.38
N TYR A 62 -3.77 3.52 8.15
CA TYR A 62 -4.24 3.95 6.85
C TYR A 62 -5.46 4.85 6.98
N ALA A 63 -5.66 5.67 5.95
CA ALA A 63 -6.85 6.51 5.83
C ALA A 63 -7.29 6.48 4.38
N ILE A 64 -8.58 6.30 4.17
CA ILE A 64 -9.16 6.25 2.83
C ILE A 64 -9.82 7.60 2.59
N PHE A 65 -9.58 8.17 1.41
CA PHE A 65 -10.17 9.45 1.06
C PHE A 65 -10.59 9.48 -0.42
N GLU A 66 -11.54 10.33 -0.73
CA GLU A 66 -12.09 10.43 -2.08
C GLU A 66 -11.05 10.98 -3.05
N PRO A 67 -11.05 10.49 -4.31
CA PRO A 67 -10.16 11.03 -5.34
C PRO A 67 -10.40 12.51 -5.60
N GLU A 68 -11.64 12.97 -5.41
CA GLU A 68 -12.00 14.37 -5.56
C GLU A 68 -12.34 14.94 -4.22
N ALA A 69 -11.43 15.68 -3.65
CA ALA A 69 -11.78 16.44 -2.46
C ALA A 69 -12.52 17.67 -2.94
N ALA A 70 -13.79 17.70 -2.68
CA ALA A 70 -14.57 18.89 -2.93
C ALA A 70 -14.19 19.92 -1.87
N VAL A 71 -13.65 20.97 -2.27
CA VAL A 71 -13.19 21.98 -1.34
C VAL A 71 -14.03 23.22 -1.47
#